data_f4d9c97c3acac50c844670c87899961c
#
_entry.id   f4d9c97c3acac50c844670c87899961c
#
_cell.length_a   1.000
_cell.length_b   1.000
_cell.length_c   1.000
_cell.angle_alpha   90.00
_cell.angle_beta   90.00
_cell.angle_gamma   90.00
#
_symmetry.space_group_name_H-M   'P 1'
#
loop_
_entity.id
_entity.type
_entity.pdbx_description
1 polymer ?
#
loop_
_entity_poly.entity_id
_entity_poly.type
_entity_poly.pdbx_seq_one_letter_code
_entity_poly.pdbx_strand_id
1 'polypeptide(L)'
;MLALVGATVYPVLRYLYPPVGVESSVTSAVAAKIDEVKTNAAKIFRFGNRPGILIKTPQGELKAFSAVCTHLNCTVQYDQNDSIIWCACHNGKYDLNGQVISGPPPRPLEAYRVNVRGNEIVVSKQG
;
A
#
# COMPACT_ATOMS: atom_id res chain seq x y z
N MET A 1 -10.01 -39.06 -31.48
CA MET A 1 -10.28 -37.66 -31.88
C MET A 1 -10.70 -36.76 -30.73
N LEU A 2 -11.65 -37.16 -29.92
CA LEU A 2 -12.10 -36.35 -28.76
C LEU A 2 -10.98 -36.02 -27.76
N ALA A 3 -10.10 -36.96 -27.47
CA ALA A 3 -8.98 -36.75 -26.55
C ALA A 3 -7.95 -35.74 -27.07
N LEU A 4 -7.69 -35.70 -28.37
CA LEU A 4 -6.79 -34.75 -29.01
C LEU A 4 -7.35 -33.32 -29.00
N VAL A 5 -8.64 -33.17 -29.24
CA VAL A 5 -9.33 -31.88 -29.17
C VAL A 5 -9.30 -31.34 -27.75
N GLY A 6 -9.55 -32.17 -26.74
CA GLY A 6 -9.45 -31.78 -25.33
C GLY A 6 -8.04 -31.34 -24.93
N ALA A 7 -7.01 -32.05 -25.45
CA ALA A 7 -5.61 -31.73 -25.14
C ALA A 7 -5.16 -30.38 -25.71
N THR A 8 -5.77 -29.91 -26.79
CA THR A 8 -5.45 -28.60 -27.38
C THR A 8 -6.35 -27.48 -26.87
N VAL A 9 -7.63 -27.76 -26.67
CA VAL A 9 -8.62 -26.78 -26.25
C VAL A 9 -8.42 -26.37 -24.77
N TYR A 10 -8.14 -27.35 -23.91
CA TYR A 10 -7.98 -27.08 -22.46
C TYR A 10 -6.89 -26.05 -22.16
N PRO A 11 -5.63 -26.17 -22.62
CA PRO A 11 -4.61 -25.17 -22.35
C PRO A 11 -4.91 -23.81 -22.99
N VAL A 12 -5.58 -23.80 -24.15
CA VAL A 12 -5.98 -22.54 -24.79
C VAL A 12 -7.04 -21.82 -23.95
N LEU A 13 -8.06 -22.53 -23.49
CA LEU A 13 -9.08 -21.95 -22.62
C LEU A 13 -8.48 -21.50 -21.30
N ARG A 14 -7.54 -22.23 -20.76
CA ARG A 14 -6.85 -21.88 -19.51
C ARG A 14 -6.00 -20.62 -19.65
N TYR A 15 -5.44 -20.39 -20.83
CA TYR A 15 -4.69 -19.19 -21.15
C TYR A 15 -5.61 -17.98 -21.36
N LEU A 16 -6.73 -18.16 -22.07
CA LEU A 16 -7.67 -17.08 -22.36
C LEU A 16 -8.51 -16.68 -21.14
N TYR A 17 -8.79 -17.64 -20.26
CA TYR A 17 -9.50 -17.43 -19.00
C TYR A 17 -8.61 -17.87 -17.84
N PRO A 18 -7.51 -17.13 -17.59
CA PRO A 18 -6.71 -17.44 -16.42
C PRO A 18 -7.62 -17.41 -15.19
N PRO A 19 -7.44 -18.32 -14.23
CA PRO A 19 -8.15 -18.22 -12.98
C PRO A 19 -7.88 -16.81 -12.45
N VAL A 20 -8.95 -16.08 -12.19
CA VAL A 20 -8.85 -14.79 -11.52
C VAL A 20 -8.00 -15.07 -10.30
N GLY A 21 -6.76 -14.57 -10.32
CA GLY A 21 -5.90 -14.70 -9.17
C GLY A 21 -6.75 -14.22 -8.02
N VAL A 22 -6.94 -15.05 -7.02
CA VAL A 22 -7.54 -14.62 -5.78
C VAL A 22 -6.67 -13.46 -5.37
N GLU A 23 -7.10 -12.24 -5.69
CA GLU A 23 -6.57 -11.08 -4.99
C GLU A 23 -6.74 -11.48 -3.54
N SER A 24 -5.64 -11.90 -2.95
CA SER A 24 -5.67 -12.24 -1.54
C SER A 24 -6.23 -10.98 -0.89
N SER A 25 -7.47 -11.07 -0.44
CA SER A 25 -8.12 -10.01 0.30
C SER A 25 -7.36 -9.91 1.63
N VAL A 26 -6.12 -9.40 1.53
CA VAL A 26 -5.30 -9.14 2.70
C VAL A 26 -6.01 -8.04 3.45
N THR A 27 -6.56 -8.40 4.59
CA THR A 27 -7.26 -7.46 5.48
C THR A 27 -6.32 -6.86 6.51
N SER A 28 -5.17 -7.51 6.77
CA SER A 28 -4.15 -7.04 7.69
C SER A 28 -2.77 -7.56 7.32
N ALA A 29 -1.75 -6.83 7.71
CA ALA A 29 -0.36 -7.22 7.53
C ALA A 29 0.51 -6.64 8.66
N VAL A 30 1.59 -7.35 8.98
CA VAL A 30 2.62 -6.82 9.88
C VAL A 30 3.50 -5.86 9.07
N ALA A 31 3.47 -4.58 9.41
CA ALA A 31 4.22 -3.56 8.70
C ALA A 31 5.68 -3.50 9.13
N ALA A 32 5.92 -3.55 10.44
CA ALA A 32 7.25 -3.45 11.02
C ALA A 32 7.23 -3.86 12.50
N LYS A 33 8.41 -3.99 13.09
CA LYS A 33 8.56 -4.01 14.55
C LYS A 33 8.64 -2.59 15.08
N ILE A 34 8.24 -2.38 16.33
CA ILE A 34 8.25 -1.05 16.96
C ILE A 34 9.64 -0.41 16.88
N ASP A 35 10.69 -1.20 17.06
CA ASP A 35 12.08 -0.73 17.07
C ASP A 35 12.61 -0.34 15.69
N GLU A 36 11.95 -0.78 14.62
CA GLU A 36 12.40 -0.53 13.25
C GLU A 36 12.03 0.86 12.73
N VAL A 37 11.07 1.52 13.35
CA VAL A 37 10.58 2.84 12.93
C VAL A 37 10.95 3.89 13.96
N LYS A 38 11.81 4.82 13.55
CA LYS A 38 12.21 5.96 14.39
C LYS A 38 11.17 7.08 14.30
N THR A 39 11.16 7.93 15.32
CA THR A 39 10.32 9.13 15.31
C THR A 39 10.67 10.03 14.14
N ASN A 40 9.67 10.62 13.50
CA ASN A 40 9.80 11.40 12.26
C ASN A 40 10.46 10.62 11.12
N ALA A 41 10.06 9.37 10.96
CA ALA A 41 10.53 8.49 9.90
C ALA A 41 9.39 7.66 9.33
N ALA A 42 9.64 7.05 8.19
CA ALA A 42 8.68 6.18 7.54
C ALA A 42 9.34 4.90 7.05
N LYS A 43 8.54 3.86 6.91
CA LYS A 43 8.96 2.59 6.34
C LYS A 43 7.92 2.13 5.34
N ILE A 44 8.38 1.70 4.17
CA ILE A 44 7.53 1.06 3.17
C ILE A 44 7.38 -0.41 3.54
N PHE A 45 6.14 -0.88 3.55
CA PHE A 45 5.82 -2.27 3.79
C PHE A 45 4.91 -2.80 2.68
N ARG A 46 4.72 -4.10 2.65
CA ARG A 46 3.86 -4.73 1.66
C ARG A 46 2.51 -5.06 2.28
N PHE A 47 1.46 -4.53 1.67
CA PHE A 47 0.07 -4.82 2.03
C PHE A 47 -0.59 -5.58 0.86
N GLY A 48 -0.59 -6.90 0.95
CA GLY A 48 -1.01 -7.73 -0.18
C GLY A 48 -0.08 -7.52 -1.39
N ASN A 49 -0.65 -7.08 -2.50
CA ASN A 49 0.08 -6.79 -3.74
C ASN A 49 0.49 -5.33 -3.89
N ARG A 50 0.20 -4.49 -2.91
CA ARG A 50 0.43 -3.04 -2.98
C ARG A 50 1.42 -2.58 -1.92
N PRO A 51 2.21 -1.54 -2.19
CA PRO A 51 3.03 -0.95 -1.16
C PRO A 51 2.17 -0.13 -0.20
N GLY A 52 2.53 -0.19 1.08
CA GLY A 52 2.00 0.69 2.11
C GLY A 52 3.12 1.52 2.72
N ILE A 53 2.78 2.63 3.34
CA ILE A 53 3.71 3.47 4.07
C ILE A 53 3.29 3.57 5.52
N LEU A 54 4.21 3.23 6.42
CA LEU A 54 4.04 3.39 7.87
C LEU A 54 4.89 4.57 8.32
N ILE A 55 4.25 5.55 8.93
CA ILE A 55 4.89 6.79 9.38
C ILE A 55 4.80 6.86 10.90
N LYS A 56 5.93 7.13 11.53
CA LYS A 56 5.96 7.57 12.91
C LYS A 56 6.15 9.09 12.92
N THR A 57 5.10 9.81 13.31
CA THR A 57 5.08 11.27 13.25
C THR A 57 6.09 11.87 14.22
N PRO A 58 6.44 13.16 14.07
CA PRO A 58 7.30 13.83 15.05
C PRO A 58 6.76 13.80 16.47
N GLN A 59 5.43 13.66 16.63
CA GLN A 59 4.77 13.55 17.94
C GLN A 59 4.78 12.10 18.47
N GLY A 60 5.29 11.14 17.70
CA GLY A 60 5.35 9.74 18.08
C GLY A 60 4.12 8.91 17.71
N GLU A 61 3.15 9.46 16.99
CA GLU A 61 1.99 8.72 16.52
C GLU A 61 2.33 7.83 15.34
N LEU A 62 1.70 6.66 15.26
CA LEU A 62 1.83 5.75 14.13
C LEU A 62 0.65 5.94 13.19
N LYS A 63 0.96 6.17 11.92
CA LYS A 63 -0.02 6.29 10.84
C LYS A 63 0.38 5.43 9.66
N ALA A 64 -0.59 4.86 8.99
CA ALA A 64 -0.34 4.03 7.82
C ALA A 64 -1.31 4.37 6.69
N PHE A 65 -0.78 4.37 5.49
CA PHE A 65 -1.53 4.69 4.27
C PHE A 65 -1.10 3.75 3.14
N SER A 66 -1.95 3.67 2.12
CA SER A 66 -1.50 3.14 0.84
C SER A 66 -0.37 4.02 0.30
N ALA A 67 0.72 3.42 -0.11
CA ALA A 67 1.84 4.17 -0.68
C ALA A 67 1.69 4.40 -2.19
N VAL A 68 0.53 4.10 -2.75
CA VAL A 68 0.23 4.32 -4.16
C VAL A 68 -0.37 5.70 -4.33
N CYS A 69 0.28 6.54 -5.14
CA CYS A 69 -0.23 7.86 -5.49
C CYS A 69 -1.59 7.74 -6.20
N THR A 70 -2.57 8.55 -5.78
CA THR A 70 -3.93 8.48 -6.33
C THR A 70 -4.05 9.06 -7.74
N HIS A 71 -3.06 9.83 -8.19
CA HIS A 71 -3.00 10.37 -9.55
C HIS A 71 -2.48 9.35 -10.55
N LEU A 72 -1.30 8.78 -10.29
CA LEU A 72 -0.68 7.69 -11.04
C LEU A 72 -0.13 6.66 -10.05
N ASN A 73 0.11 5.44 -10.51
CA ASN A 73 0.56 4.33 -9.65
C ASN A 73 2.02 4.46 -9.18
N CYS A 74 2.46 5.67 -8.87
CA CYS A 74 3.77 5.93 -8.30
C CYS A 74 3.77 5.71 -6.80
N THR A 75 4.87 5.22 -6.27
CA THR A 75 5.04 5.03 -4.83
C THR A 75 5.39 6.37 -4.17
N VAL A 76 4.63 6.72 -3.13
CA VAL A 76 4.89 7.92 -2.34
C VAL A 76 6.06 7.72 -1.38
N GLN A 77 6.65 8.81 -0.94
CA GLN A 77 7.75 8.85 0.02
C GLN A 77 7.41 9.82 1.17
N TYR A 78 8.14 9.72 2.25
CA TYR A 78 8.00 10.61 3.39
C TYR A 78 9.14 11.64 3.40
N ASP A 79 8.78 12.90 3.46
CA ASP A 79 9.72 14.00 3.64
C ASP A 79 9.81 14.35 5.12
N GLN A 80 10.96 14.08 5.71
CA GLN A 80 11.22 14.34 7.13
C GLN A 80 11.33 15.84 7.46
N ASN A 81 11.78 16.64 6.50
CA ASN A 81 12.00 18.07 6.73
C ASN A 81 10.67 18.82 6.86
N ASP A 82 9.75 18.52 5.96
CA ASP A 82 8.44 19.18 5.91
C ASP A 82 7.35 18.35 6.62
N SER A 83 7.67 17.12 7.06
CA SER A 83 6.72 16.19 7.66
C SER A 83 5.49 15.96 6.78
N ILE A 84 5.72 15.70 5.51
CA ILE A 84 4.68 15.44 4.52
C ILE A 84 4.94 14.15 3.76
N ILE A 85 3.89 13.63 3.15
CA ILE A 85 3.98 12.52 2.21
C ILE A 85 4.08 13.12 0.80
N TRP A 86 5.05 12.67 0.04
CA TRP A 86 5.40 13.26 -1.24
C TRP A 86 5.47 12.21 -2.35
N CYS A 87 4.92 12.57 -3.51
CA CYS A 87 5.01 11.77 -4.73
C CYS A 87 5.96 12.45 -5.72
N ALA A 88 7.09 11.79 -6.02
CA ALA A 88 8.11 12.33 -6.89
C ALA A 88 7.69 12.44 -8.36
N CYS A 89 6.72 11.64 -8.80
CA CYS A 89 6.33 11.59 -10.23
C CYS A 89 5.77 12.90 -10.74
N HIS A 90 4.91 13.57 -9.96
CA HIS A 90 4.27 14.82 -10.34
C HIS A 90 4.27 15.86 -9.22
N ASN A 91 5.15 15.69 -8.26
CA ASN A 91 5.27 16.59 -7.11
C ASN A 91 3.97 16.74 -6.30
N GLY A 92 3.17 15.68 -6.24
CA GLY A 92 1.98 15.64 -5.40
C GLY A 92 2.37 15.56 -3.93
N LYS A 93 1.64 16.28 -3.08
CA LYS A 93 1.91 16.34 -1.64
C LYS A 93 0.65 16.04 -0.84
N TYR A 94 0.83 15.27 0.22
CA TYR A 94 -0.22 14.92 1.17
C TYR A 94 0.25 15.26 2.57
N ASP A 95 -0.70 15.62 3.43
CA ASP A 95 -0.40 15.83 4.85
C ASP A 95 -0.31 14.49 5.62
N LEU A 96 -0.07 14.58 6.92
CA LEU A 96 0.01 13.41 7.79
C LEU A 96 -1.36 12.74 8.06
N ASN A 97 -2.44 13.30 7.56
CA ASN A 97 -3.76 12.68 7.55
C ASN A 97 -4.11 12.06 6.19
N GLY A 98 -3.16 12.08 5.25
CA GLY A 98 -3.35 11.56 3.90
C GLY A 98 -4.13 12.48 2.97
N GLN A 99 -4.48 13.69 3.40
CA GLN A 99 -5.21 14.67 2.60
C GLN A 99 -4.28 15.36 1.61
N VAL A 100 -4.80 15.67 0.42
CA VAL A 100 -4.04 16.36 -0.61
C VAL A 100 -3.76 17.80 -0.18
N ILE A 101 -2.47 18.17 -0.15
CA ILE A 101 -2.03 19.55 0.10
C ILE A 101 -1.89 20.31 -1.23
N SER A 102 -1.22 19.68 -2.19
CA SER A 102 -0.94 20.29 -3.50
C SER A 102 -0.64 19.25 -4.56
N GLY A 103 -0.68 19.66 -5.80
CA GLY A 103 -0.37 18.83 -6.94
C GLY A 103 -1.58 18.18 -7.59
N PRO A 104 -1.35 17.33 -8.61
CA PRO A 104 -2.41 16.73 -9.40
C PRO A 104 -3.22 15.60 -8.73
N PRO A 105 -2.85 15.00 -7.58
CA PRO A 105 -3.64 13.91 -7.01
C PRO A 105 -5.09 14.32 -6.77
N PRO A 106 -6.09 13.57 -7.30
CA PRO A 106 -7.50 13.94 -7.19
C PRO A 106 -8.15 13.52 -5.88
N ARG A 107 -7.51 12.65 -5.11
CA ARG A 107 -8.08 12.03 -3.93
C ARG A 107 -7.05 11.91 -2.81
N PRO A 108 -7.49 11.87 -1.54
CA PRO A 108 -6.59 11.55 -0.43
C PRO A 108 -6.05 10.12 -0.55
N LEU A 109 -4.94 9.85 0.13
CA LEU A 109 -4.42 8.51 0.26
C LEU A 109 -5.37 7.64 1.09
N GLU A 110 -5.50 6.37 0.70
CA GLU A 110 -6.25 5.40 1.50
C GLU A 110 -5.55 5.20 2.85
N ALA A 111 -6.26 5.45 3.94
CA ALA A 111 -5.74 5.28 5.29
C ALA A 111 -5.99 3.86 5.80
N TYR A 112 -5.05 3.34 6.56
CA TYR A 112 -5.17 2.06 7.24
C TYR A 112 -5.24 2.24 8.76
N ARG A 113 -5.80 1.26 9.45
CA ARG A 113 -5.73 1.17 10.91
C ARG A 113 -4.38 0.64 11.33
N VAL A 114 -3.86 1.22 12.40
CA VAL A 114 -2.61 0.77 13.01
C VAL A 114 -2.90 0.24 14.41
N ASN A 115 -2.49 -1.00 14.66
CA ASN A 115 -2.56 -1.64 15.98
C ASN A 115 -1.18 -2.12 16.37
N VAL A 116 -0.83 -1.97 17.63
CA VAL A 116 0.42 -2.50 18.18
C VAL A 116 0.08 -3.78 18.94
N ARG A 117 0.71 -4.88 18.54
CA ARG A 117 0.58 -6.18 19.20
C ARG A 117 1.94 -6.63 19.70
N GLY A 118 2.17 -6.57 21.00
CA GLY A 118 3.47 -6.88 21.55
C GLY A 118 4.55 -5.97 20.99
N ASN A 119 5.47 -6.51 20.21
CA ASN A 119 6.56 -5.77 19.56
C ASN A 119 6.32 -5.49 18.07
N GLU A 120 5.15 -5.87 17.55
CA GLU A 120 4.82 -5.75 16.13
C GLU A 120 3.77 -4.67 15.88
N ILE A 121 3.93 -3.95 14.78
CA ILE A 121 2.96 -2.98 14.28
C ILE A 121 2.13 -3.67 13.20
N VAL A 122 0.83 -3.85 13.47
CA VAL A 122 -0.10 -4.50 12.55
C VAL A 122 -0.97 -3.43 11.90
N VAL A 123 -1.01 -3.46 10.59
CA VAL A 123 -1.81 -2.56 9.76
C VAL A 123 -2.97 -3.32 9.16
N SER A 124 -4.17 -2.75 9.22
CA SER A 124 -5.37 -3.36 8.67
C SER A 124 -6.20 -2.35 7.88
N LYS A 125 -7.03 -2.85 6.95
CA LYS A 125 -7.97 -2.00 6.22
C LYS A 125 -8.98 -1.39 7.17
N GLN A 126 -9.25 -0.12 6.96
CA GLN A 126 -10.43 0.53 7.52
C GLN A 126 -11.64 0.10 6.70
N GLY A 127 -12.56 -0.57 7.36
CA GLY A 127 -13.63 -1.05 6.56
C GLY A 127 -14.91 -1.23 7.20
#